data_c44ce5a74901e8ba0a4860bec8774d47
#
_entry.id   c44ce5a74901e8ba0a4860bec8774d47
#
_cell.length_a   1.000
_cell.length_b   1.000
_cell.length_c   1.000
_cell.angle_alpha   90.00
_cell.angle_beta   90.00
_cell.angle_gamma   90.00
#
_symmetry.space_group_name_H-M   'P 1'
#
loop_
_entity.id
_entity.type
_entity.pdbx_description
1 polymer ?
#
loop_
_entity_poly.entity_id
_entity_poly.type
_entity_poly.pdbx_seq_one_letter_code
_entity_poly.pdbx_strand_id
1 'polypeptide(L)'
;VLGIAAGFTIFLSGGGKFSLDNKLISRIPQFNEYGWTRWLTSGPLPVSHNVLGKMSITGATAILFLTLLTNQVFHNGVWGKLHNKSVKPKIEISAAGLDQDKLSFTVYRVEGADVYGSFLIGITLKDTNGNIILNRNGEELSEFPAKDIKNNYVAKVVPGKHSLVIPLGSKAELTLKDKALADLPKGNYELILTDISGIAWK
;
A
#
# COMPACT_ATOMS: atom_id res chain seq x y z
N VAL A 1 -7.31 15.44 3.38
CA VAL A 1 -8.63 16.12 3.35
C VAL A 1 -9.41 15.87 4.63
N LEU A 2 -9.56 14.62 5.11
CA LEU A 2 -10.29 14.31 6.34
C LEU A 2 -9.79 15.10 7.56
N GLY A 3 -8.47 15.21 7.74
CA GLY A 3 -7.86 16.00 8.82
C GLY A 3 -8.22 17.50 8.74
N ILE A 4 -8.28 18.05 7.52
CA ILE A 4 -8.69 19.46 7.30
C ILE A 4 -10.15 19.63 7.69
N ALA A 5 -11.04 18.73 7.29
CA ALA A 5 -12.46 18.77 7.62
C ALA A 5 -12.69 18.68 9.14
N ALA A 6 -12.02 17.75 9.81
CA ALA A 6 -12.09 17.61 11.27
C ALA A 6 -11.55 18.85 11.98
N GLY A 7 -10.39 19.37 11.56
CA GLY A 7 -9.81 20.60 12.11
C GLY A 7 -10.72 21.81 11.94
N PHE A 8 -11.33 21.97 10.77
CA PHE A 8 -12.28 23.05 10.51
C PHE A 8 -13.54 22.94 11.38
N THR A 9 -14.06 21.75 11.57
CA THR A 9 -15.20 21.53 12.47
C THR A 9 -14.85 21.93 13.90
N ILE A 10 -13.71 21.50 14.43
CA ILE A 10 -13.23 21.85 15.78
C ILE A 10 -13.00 23.37 15.90
N PHE A 11 -12.47 24.00 14.86
CA PHE A 11 -12.25 25.45 14.80
C PHE A 11 -13.56 26.23 14.98
N LEU A 12 -14.64 25.79 14.34
CA LEU A 12 -15.95 26.46 14.41
C LEU A 12 -16.73 26.15 15.70
N SER A 13 -16.70 24.90 16.15
CA SER A 13 -17.53 24.41 17.27
C SER A 13 -16.81 24.37 18.62
N GLY A 14 -15.48 24.47 18.62
CA GLY A 14 -14.66 24.18 19.79
C GLY A 14 -14.51 22.69 20.10
N GLY A 15 -13.69 22.36 21.10
CA GLY A 15 -13.39 20.98 21.51
C GLY A 15 -14.48 20.26 22.28
N GLY A 16 -15.57 20.93 22.60
CA GLY A 16 -16.73 20.38 23.24
C GLY A 16 -16.65 20.24 24.77
N LYS A 17 -17.74 19.77 25.37
CA LYS A 17 -17.98 19.72 26.82
C LYS A 17 -16.97 18.88 27.61
N PHE A 18 -16.41 17.86 26.99
CA PHE A 18 -15.46 16.94 27.61
C PHE A 18 -13.98 17.26 27.30
N SER A 19 -13.70 18.39 26.64
CA SER A 19 -12.33 18.78 26.35
C SER A 19 -11.57 19.17 27.64
N LEU A 20 -10.25 18.97 27.60
CA LEU A 20 -9.36 19.34 28.69
C LEU A 20 -9.44 20.85 28.97
N ASP A 21 -9.56 21.65 27.92
CA ASP A 21 -9.63 23.11 27.97
C ASP A 21 -10.93 23.58 28.65
N ASN A 22 -12.06 22.91 28.38
CA ASN A 22 -13.32 23.20 29.06
C ASN A 22 -13.22 22.93 30.57
N LYS A 23 -12.49 21.87 30.94
CA LYS A 23 -12.22 21.56 32.36
C LYS A 23 -11.29 22.61 32.98
N LEU A 24 -10.37 23.17 32.23
CA LEU A 24 -9.48 24.24 32.69
C LEU A 24 -10.26 25.54 32.93
N ILE A 25 -11.15 25.94 32.00
CA ILE A 25 -12.01 27.14 32.12
C ILE A 25 -12.89 27.03 33.37
N SER A 26 -13.44 25.85 33.66
CA SER A 26 -14.28 25.66 34.85
C SER A 26 -13.55 25.92 36.16
N ARG A 27 -12.22 25.86 36.18
CA ARG A 27 -11.36 26.13 37.33
C ARG A 27 -10.86 27.57 37.41
N ILE A 28 -10.87 28.30 36.29
CA ILE A 28 -10.36 29.66 36.20
C ILE A 28 -11.43 30.54 35.55
N PRO A 29 -12.40 31.09 36.35
CA PRO A 29 -13.56 31.84 35.85
C PRO A 29 -13.21 33.05 34.99
N GLN A 30 -12.04 33.67 35.19
CA GLN A 30 -11.55 34.84 34.49
C GLN A 30 -11.43 34.58 32.94
N PHE A 31 -11.23 33.33 32.53
CA PHE A 31 -11.21 33.00 31.08
C PHE A 31 -12.59 33.04 30.41
N ASN A 32 -13.68 33.16 31.18
CA ASN A 32 -15.03 33.23 30.63
C ASN A 32 -15.48 34.65 30.27
N GLU A 33 -14.74 35.67 30.64
CA GLU A 33 -15.14 37.10 30.48
C GLU A 33 -15.06 37.52 29.00
N TYR A 34 -14.13 36.97 28.23
CA TYR A 34 -13.93 37.32 26.81
C TYR A 34 -14.28 36.19 25.87
N GLY A 35 -15.04 36.48 24.81
CA GLY A 35 -15.48 35.48 23.82
C GLY A 35 -14.32 34.79 23.11
N TRP A 36 -13.21 35.46 22.88
CA TRP A 36 -12.03 34.88 22.24
C TRP A 36 -11.24 33.95 23.13
N THR A 37 -11.14 34.22 24.43
CA THR A 37 -10.51 33.29 25.40
C THR A 37 -11.34 32.02 25.55
N ARG A 38 -12.67 32.18 25.55
CA ARG A 38 -13.58 31.06 25.59
C ARG A 38 -13.50 30.20 24.33
N TRP A 39 -13.31 30.81 23.17
CA TRP A 39 -13.07 30.08 21.92
C TRP A 39 -11.72 29.36 21.93
N LEU A 40 -10.62 30.01 22.34
CA LEU A 40 -9.30 29.40 22.46
C LEU A 40 -9.29 28.20 23.42
N THR A 41 -10.17 28.18 24.41
CA THR A 41 -10.33 27.12 25.40
C THR A 41 -11.51 26.20 25.07
N SER A 42 -11.67 25.86 23.79
CA SER A 42 -12.68 24.89 23.28
C SER A 42 -14.13 25.36 23.31
N GLY A 43 -14.40 26.65 23.43
CA GLY A 43 -15.72 27.22 23.20
C GLY A 43 -16.04 27.41 21.72
N PRO A 44 -17.30 27.69 21.37
CA PRO A 44 -17.65 28.01 19.98
C PRO A 44 -17.03 29.34 19.55
N LEU A 45 -16.79 29.49 18.25
CA LEU A 45 -16.28 30.70 17.67
C LEU A 45 -17.19 31.92 18.02
N PRO A 46 -16.66 33.03 18.54
CA PRO A 46 -17.45 34.17 19.03
C PRO A 46 -17.98 35.06 17.88
N VAL A 47 -18.79 34.47 17.00
CA VAL A 47 -19.44 35.15 15.87
C VAL A 47 -20.94 34.93 15.89
N SER A 48 -21.72 35.75 15.18
CA SER A 48 -23.15 35.58 15.09
C SER A 48 -23.52 34.26 14.37
N HIS A 49 -24.67 33.68 14.67
CA HIS A 49 -25.13 32.43 14.02
C HIS A 49 -25.19 32.55 12.50
N ASN A 50 -25.54 33.71 11.95
CA ASN A 50 -25.57 33.95 10.49
C ASN A 50 -24.15 33.89 9.88
N VAL A 51 -23.16 34.45 10.56
CA VAL A 51 -21.75 34.40 10.14
C VAL A 51 -21.23 33.01 10.26
N LEU A 52 -21.49 32.34 11.36
CA LEU A 52 -21.09 30.94 11.58
C LEU A 52 -21.67 30.01 10.51
N GLY A 53 -22.97 30.19 10.17
CA GLY A 53 -23.61 29.42 9.09
C GLY A 53 -22.96 29.65 7.73
N LYS A 54 -22.67 30.90 7.38
CA LYS A 54 -21.96 31.22 6.13
C LYS A 54 -20.57 30.62 6.10
N MET A 55 -19.81 30.73 7.17
CA MET A 55 -18.47 30.11 7.28
C MET A 55 -18.53 28.59 7.14
N SER A 56 -19.50 27.96 7.78
CA SER A 56 -19.70 26.50 7.69
C SER A 56 -19.99 26.06 6.27
N ILE A 57 -20.93 26.72 5.57
CA ILE A 57 -21.27 26.38 4.20
C ILE A 57 -20.09 26.63 3.26
N THR A 58 -19.45 27.79 3.35
CA THR A 58 -18.32 28.13 2.50
C THR A 58 -17.14 27.15 2.71
N GLY A 59 -16.82 26.86 3.97
CA GLY A 59 -15.75 25.91 4.29
C GLY A 59 -16.05 24.51 3.84
N ALA A 60 -17.26 24.02 4.07
CA ALA A 60 -17.68 22.71 3.60
C ALA A 60 -17.64 22.59 2.07
N THR A 61 -18.09 23.62 1.36
CA THR A 61 -18.03 23.68 -0.12
C THR A 61 -16.58 23.68 -0.60
N ALA A 62 -15.71 24.48 0.02
CA ALA A 62 -14.29 24.53 -0.33
C ALA A 62 -13.59 23.17 -0.09
N ILE A 63 -13.88 22.52 1.03
CA ILE A 63 -13.33 21.19 1.36
C ILE A 63 -13.84 20.13 0.36
N LEU A 64 -15.13 20.17 0.02
CA LEU A 64 -15.71 19.26 -0.98
C LEU A 64 -15.03 19.47 -2.34
N PHE A 65 -14.92 20.72 -2.79
CA PHE A 65 -14.25 21.02 -4.06
C PHE A 65 -12.79 20.56 -4.07
N LEU A 66 -12.05 20.82 -3.01
CA LEU A 66 -10.67 20.37 -2.87
C LEU A 66 -10.57 18.83 -2.92
N THR A 67 -11.52 18.14 -2.27
CA THR A 67 -11.58 16.67 -2.28
C THR A 67 -11.79 16.14 -3.69
N LEU A 68 -12.78 16.67 -4.38
CA LEU A 68 -13.08 16.24 -5.75
C LEU A 68 -11.94 16.58 -6.71
N LEU A 69 -11.36 17.77 -6.59
CA LEU A 69 -10.23 18.20 -7.42
C LEU A 69 -9.00 17.30 -7.21
N THR A 70 -8.61 17.08 -5.96
CA THR A 70 -7.43 16.24 -5.65
C THR A 70 -7.67 14.79 -6.09
N ASN A 71 -8.87 14.25 -5.87
CA ASN A 71 -9.20 12.91 -6.31
C ASN A 71 -9.19 12.80 -7.85
N GLN A 72 -9.69 13.82 -8.56
CA GLN A 72 -9.64 13.84 -10.02
C GLN A 72 -8.20 13.97 -10.55
N VAL A 73 -7.39 14.86 -9.99
CA VAL A 73 -6.01 15.11 -10.46
C VAL A 73 -5.10 13.91 -10.23
N PHE A 74 -5.22 13.26 -9.06
CA PHE A 74 -4.30 12.16 -8.69
C PHE A 74 -4.79 10.79 -9.12
N HIS A 75 -6.10 10.58 -9.20
CA HIS A 75 -6.67 9.23 -9.38
C HIS A 75 -7.67 9.11 -10.52
N ASN A 76 -8.06 10.20 -11.20
CA ASN A 76 -9.22 10.22 -12.10
C ASN A 76 -10.53 9.72 -11.43
N GLY A 77 -10.66 9.92 -10.12
CA GLY A 77 -11.68 9.24 -9.31
C GLY A 77 -13.05 9.91 -9.32
N VAL A 78 -13.22 11.06 -9.98
CA VAL A 78 -14.53 11.73 -10.12
C VAL A 78 -15.20 11.34 -11.44
N TRP A 79 -14.44 11.40 -12.53
CA TRP A 79 -14.86 10.93 -13.86
C TRP A 79 -13.66 10.41 -14.65
N GLY A 80 -13.90 9.46 -15.49
CA GLY A 80 -12.87 8.79 -16.28
C GLY A 80 -12.42 7.45 -15.65
N LYS A 81 -11.42 6.84 -16.26
CA LYS A 81 -10.88 5.58 -15.79
C LYS A 81 -10.01 5.81 -14.55
N LEU A 82 -10.43 5.23 -13.42
CA LEU A 82 -9.64 5.27 -12.18
C LEU A 82 -8.24 4.68 -12.41
N HIS A 83 -7.22 5.38 -11.95
CA HIS A 83 -5.87 4.86 -11.95
C HIS A 83 -5.15 5.13 -10.62
N ASN A 84 -4.38 4.15 -10.20
CA ASN A 84 -3.56 4.24 -9.01
C ASN A 84 -2.15 4.76 -9.39
N LYS A 85 -1.76 5.88 -8.80
CA LYS A 85 -0.40 6.46 -8.93
C LYS A 85 0.53 6.03 -7.79
N SER A 86 0.15 5.06 -6.98
CA SER A 86 1.05 4.49 -5.97
C SER A 86 2.28 3.87 -6.64
N VAL A 87 3.38 3.88 -5.92
CA VAL A 87 4.60 3.20 -6.36
C VAL A 87 4.28 1.73 -6.59
N LYS A 88 4.47 1.28 -7.83
CA LYS A 88 4.24 -0.13 -8.17
C LYS A 88 5.29 -0.98 -7.46
N PRO A 89 4.90 -2.15 -6.92
CA PRO A 89 5.86 -3.06 -6.36
C PRO A 89 6.88 -3.48 -7.42
N LYS A 90 8.15 -3.54 -7.03
CA LYS A 90 9.24 -3.95 -7.89
C LYS A 90 9.97 -5.12 -7.23
N ILE A 91 10.02 -6.23 -7.95
CA ILE A 91 10.87 -7.38 -7.63
C ILE A 91 11.97 -7.45 -8.70
N GLU A 92 13.20 -7.45 -8.25
CA GLU A 92 14.36 -7.68 -9.10
C GLU A 92 14.67 -9.17 -9.11
N ILE A 93 14.83 -9.73 -10.31
CA ILE A 93 15.23 -11.10 -10.53
C ILE A 93 16.69 -11.08 -10.97
N SER A 94 17.53 -11.87 -10.35
CA SER A 94 18.95 -11.95 -10.67
C SER A 94 19.50 -13.36 -10.48
N ALA A 95 20.70 -13.61 -11.01
CA ALA A 95 21.39 -14.88 -10.88
C ALA A 95 20.53 -16.11 -11.28
N ALA A 96 19.67 -15.94 -12.31
CA ALA A 96 18.90 -17.05 -12.83
C ALA A 96 19.81 -18.05 -13.54
N GLY A 97 19.69 -19.31 -13.19
CA GLY A 97 20.46 -20.40 -13.75
C GLY A 97 19.66 -21.70 -13.80
N LEU A 98 19.88 -22.46 -14.86
CA LEU A 98 19.36 -23.82 -15.01
C LEU A 98 20.52 -24.81 -14.85
N ASP A 99 20.38 -25.75 -13.94
CA ASP A 99 21.32 -26.84 -13.71
C ASP A 99 20.57 -28.15 -13.58
N GLN A 100 20.71 -29.02 -14.58
CA GLN A 100 19.97 -30.27 -14.69
C GLN A 100 18.45 -30.04 -14.54
N ASP A 101 17.86 -30.60 -13.47
CA ASP A 101 16.42 -30.51 -13.15
C ASP A 101 16.06 -29.31 -12.24
N LYS A 102 16.99 -28.34 -12.09
CA LYS A 102 16.87 -27.24 -11.12
C LYS A 102 16.92 -25.89 -11.82
N LEU A 103 15.97 -25.03 -11.47
CA LEU A 103 15.97 -23.61 -11.77
C LEU A 103 16.26 -22.85 -10.48
N SER A 104 17.40 -22.15 -10.41
CA SER A 104 17.78 -21.30 -9.28
C SER A 104 17.77 -19.84 -9.70
N PHE A 105 17.23 -18.96 -8.86
CA PHE A 105 17.23 -17.52 -9.11
C PHE A 105 17.09 -16.75 -7.80
N THR A 106 17.58 -15.53 -7.79
CA THR A 106 17.45 -14.63 -6.64
C THR A 106 16.34 -13.63 -6.87
N VAL A 107 15.45 -13.50 -5.90
CA VAL A 107 14.42 -12.47 -5.83
C VAL A 107 14.82 -11.42 -4.81
N TYR A 108 14.68 -10.13 -5.17
CA TYR A 108 14.87 -9.02 -4.26
C TYR A 108 13.71 -8.02 -4.41
N ARG A 109 12.93 -7.84 -3.36
CA ARG A 109 11.85 -6.86 -3.38
C ARG A 109 12.35 -5.49 -2.94
N VAL A 110 12.43 -4.57 -3.90
CA VAL A 110 13.05 -3.24 -3.74
C VAL A 110 12.04 -2.17 -3.35
N GLU A 111 10.85 -2.19 -3.95
CA GLU A 111 9.86 -1.12 -3.85
C GLU A 111 8.42 -1.65 -3.77
N GLY A 112 7.50 -0.78 -3.35
CA GLY A 112 6.06 -0.98 -3.35
C GLY A 112 5.45 -1.08 -1.96
N ALA A 113 4.13 -0.86 -1.86
CA ALA A 113 3.38 -1.03 -0.63
C ALA A 113 3.38 -2.50 -0.16
N ASP A 114 3.37 -2.72 1.16
CA ASP A 114 3.47 -4.08 1.72
C ASP A 114 2.35 -5.03 1.30
N VAL A 115 1.18 -4.50 0.98
CA VAL A 115 0.01 -5.31 0.59
C VAL A 115 0.12 -5.82 -0.83
N TYR A 116 0.63 -4.97 -1.76
CA TYR A 116 0.74 -5.32 -3.18
C TYR A 116 2.18 -5.74 -3.51
N GLY A 117 2.35 -6.83 -4.25
CA GLY A 117 3.65 -7.40 -4.59
C GLY A 117 4.29 -8.27 -3.50
N SER A 118 3.62 -8.42 -2.33
CA SER A 118 4.07 -9.36 -1.30
C SER A 118 3.66 -10.79 -1.58
N PHE A 119 2.64 -11.00 -2.40
CA PHE A 119 2.01 -12.31 -2.59
C PHE A 119 2.26 -12.80 -4.02
N LEU A 120 3.33 -13.55 -4.20
CA LEU A 120 3.65 -14.20 -5.47
C LEU A 120 2.74 -15.41 -5.66
N ILE A 121 1.94 -15.38 -6.73
CA ILE A 121 0.99 -16.44 -7.07
C ILE A 121 1.36 -17.20 -8.34
N GLY A 122 2.42 -16.82 -9.03
CA GLY A 122 2.86 -17.49 -10.25
C GLY A 122 4.36 -17.40 -10.46
N ILE A 123 4.97 -18.52 -10.85
CA ILE A 123 6.32 -18.58 -11.41
C ILE A 123 6.20 -19.34 -12.72
N THR A 124 6.51 -18.67 -13.83
CA THR A 124 6.40 -19.25 -15.17
C THR A 124 7.75 -19.15 -15.88
N LEU A 125 8.21 -20.24 -16.46
CA LEU A 125 9.36 -20.29 -17.35
C LEU A 125 8.87 -20.54 -18.77
N LYS A 126 9.30 -19.71 -19.72
CA LYS A 126 8.96 -19.80 -21.13
C LYS A 126 10.20 -19.96 -22.00
N ASP A 127 10.02 -20.62 -23.13
CA ASP A 127 11.02 -20.62 -24.21
C ASP A 127 10.96 -19.34 -25.05
N THR A 128 11.86 -19.20 -26.01
CA THR A 128 11.90 -18.07 -26.95
C THR A 128 10.69 -17.99 -27.88
N ASN A 129 9.94 -19.07 -28.04
CA ASN A 129 8.72 -19.13 -28.85
C ASN A 129 7.47 -18.80 -28.01
N GLY A 130 7.63 -18.57 -26.70
CA GLY A 130 6.54 -18.27 -25.78
C GLY A 130 5.83 -19.51 -25.22
N ASN A 131 6.33 -20.73 -25.49
CA ASN A 131 5.77 -21.95 -24.91
C ASN A 131 6.11 -22.02 -23.43
N ILE A 132 5.14 -22.42 -22.61
CA ILE A 132 5.32 -22.59 -21.18
C ILE A 132 5.99 -23.94 -20.94
N ILE A 133 7.17 -23.90 -20.31
CA ILE A 133 7.95 -25.07 -19.90
C ILE A 133 7.59 -25.47 -18.48
N LEU A 134 7.57 -24.48 -17.58
CA LEU A 134 7.24 -24.65 -16.18
C LEU A 134 6.22 -23.59 -15.78
N ASN A 135 5.22 -24.01 -15.02
CA ASN A 135 4.29 -23.11 -14.37
C ASN A 135 4.02 -23.58 -12.95
N ARG A 136 4.21 -22.69 -11.98
CA ARG A 136 3.85 -22.93 -10.58
C ARG A 136 2.79 -21.91 -10.18
N ASN A 137 1.66 -22.40 -9.68
CA ASN A 137 0.54 -21.59 -9.22
C ASN A 137 0.66 -21.24 -7.72
N GLY A 138 -0.26 -20.44 -7.21
CA GLY A 138 -0.25 -19.99 -5.83
C GLY A 138 -0.38 -21.10 -4.79
N GLU A 139 -1.08 -22.20 -5.10
CA GLU A 139 -1.21 -23.37 -4.21
C GLU A 139 0.13 -24.09 -4.11
N GLU A 140 0.77 -24.38 -5.23
CA GLU A 140 2.11 -24.99 -5.26
C GLU A 140 3.16 -24.10 -4.57
N LEU A 141 3.04 -22.79 -4.70
CA LEU A 141 3.92 -21.82 -4.04
C LEU A 141 3.66 -21.73 -2.53
N SER A 142 2.46 -22.02 -2.06
CA SER A 142 2.16 -22.11 -0.64
C SER A 142 2.78 -23.34 0.04
N GLU A 143 3.08 -24.36 -0.75
CA GLU A 143 3.77 -25.60 -0.31
C GLU A 143 5.27 -25.59 -0.65
N PHE A 144 5.81 -24.43 -1.04
CA PHE A 144 7.22 -24.33 -1.44
C PHE A 144 8.14 -24.80 -0.31
N PRO A 145 9.06 -25.76 -0.59
CA PRO A 145 9.89 -26.33 0.45
C PRO A 145 10.80 -25.28 1.10
N ALA A 146 10.74 -25.13 2.41
CA ALA A 146 11.54 -24.13 3.13
C ALA A 146 13.06 -24.32 2.92
N LYS A 147 13.53 -25.55 2.69
CA LYS A 147 14.92 -25.88 2.38
C LYS A 147 15.41 -25.33 1.03
N ASP A 148 14.48 -25.06 0.12
CA ASP A 148 14.75 -24.55 -1.22
C ASP A 148 14.60 -23.01 -1.28
N ILE A 149 14.42 -22.35 -0.10
CA ILE A 149 14.42 -20.90 0.10
C ILE A 149 15.63 -20.51 0.96
N LYS A 150 16.61 -19.87 0.36
CA LYS A 150 17.78 -19.37 1.09
C LYS A 150 17.64 -17.85 1.30
N ASN A 151 17.16 -17.47 2.47
CA ASN A 151 16.96 -16.08 2.83
C ASN A 151 18.30 -15.40 3.18
N ASN A 152 18.56 -14.24 2.57
CA ASN A 152 19.79 -13.48 2.75
C ASN A 152 19.64 -12.27 3.68
N TYR A 153 18.39 -11.82 3.94
CA TYR A 153 18.07 -10.65 4.74
C TYR A 153 17.16 -10.98 5.92
N VAL A 154 16.96 -9.99 6.82
CA VAL A 154 16.11 -10.11 8.00
C VAL A 154 14.63 -10.34 7.60
N ALA A 155 14.16 -9.60 6.60
CA ALA A 155 12.87 -9.86 6.00
C ALA A 155 12.93 -11.16 5.20
N LYS A 156 12.15 -12.16 5.59
CA LYS A 156 12.22 -13.51 5.05
C LYS A 156 11.13 -13.76 4.03
N VAL A 157 11.51 -14.35 2.90
CA VAL A 157 10.58 -15.00 1.98
C VAL A 157 10.13 -16.30 2.62
N VAL A 158 8.82 -16.52 2.69
CA VAL A 158 8.22 -17.70 3.33
C VAL A 158 6.98 -18.16 2.56
N PRO A 159 6.63 -19.45 2.56
CA PRO A 159 5.36 -19.93 2.06
C PRO A 159 4.21 -19.30 2.86
N GLY A 160 3.21 -18.78 2.15
CA GLY A 160 1.95 -18.28 2.72
C GLY A 160 0.81 -19.28 2.50
N LYS A 161 -0.42 -18.88 2.82
CA LYS A 161 -1.59 -19.76 2.70
C LYS A 161 -1.94 -20.13 1.24
N HIS A 162 -1.76 -19.19 0.30
CA HIS A 162 -2.11 -19.35 -1.12
C HIS A 162 -1.08 -18.67 -2.05
N SER A 163 0.14 -18.47 -1.57
CA SER A 163 1.18 -17.74 -2.28
C SER A 163 2.54 -17.96 -1.65
N LEU A 164 3.60 -17.55 -2.33
CA LEU A 164 4.89 -17.30 -1.69
C LEU A 164 4.93 -15.82 -1.24
N VAL A 165 5.18 -15.57 0.04
CA VAL A 165 5.21 -14.22 0.61
C VAL A 165 6.61 -13.64 0.48
N ILE A 166 6.71 -12.49 -0.21
CA ILE A 166 7.95 -11.74 -0.46
C ILE A 166 7.82 -10.35 0.17
N PRO A 167 8.16 -10.17 1.46
CA PRO A 167 8.04 -8.88 2.14
C PRO A 167 8.96 -7.82 1.54
N LEU A 168 8.61 -6.53 1.73
CA LEU A 168 9.47 -5.43 1.31
C LEU A 168 10.87 -5.53 1.96
N GLY A 169 11.91 -5.34 1.15
CA GLY A 169 13.30 -5.47 1.58
C GLY A 169 13.78 -6.91 1.76
N SER A 170 12.97 -7.93 1.41
CA SER A 170 13.42 -9.32 1.43
C SER A 170 14.28 -9.65 0.22
N LYS A 171 15.31 -10.46 0.44
CA LYS A 171 16.17 -11.04 -0.60
C LYS A 171 16.38 -12.52 -0.32
N ALA A 172 16.04 -13.36 -1.27
CA ALA A 172 16.22 -14.80 -1.14
C ALA A 172 16.59 -15.45 -2.48
N GLU A 173 17.36 -16.50 -2.40
CA GLU A 173 17.61 -17.44 -3.49
C GLU A 173 16.54 -18.54 -3.42
N LEU A 174 15.85 -18.75 -4.53
CA LEU A 174 14.81 -19.77 -4.68
C LEU A 174 15.32 -20.87 -5.62
N THR A 175 15.07 -22.12 -5.26
CA THR A 175 15.42 -23.27 -6.09
C THR A 175 14.18 -24.09 -6.38
N LEU A 176 13.77 -24.12 -7.66
CA LEU A 176 12.69 -24.96 -8.15
C LEU A 176 13.27 -26.23 -8.78
N LYS A 177 12.66 -27.38 -8.44
CA LYS A 177 13.00 -28.66 -9.05
C LYS A 177 11.83 -29.17 -9.85
N ASP A 178 12.09 -29.51 -11.11
CA ASP A 178 11.08 -30.09 -11.97
C ASP A 178 11.73 -30.96 -13.05
N LYS A 179 11.13 -32.13 -13.32
CA LYS A 179 11.59 -33.03 -14.38
C LYS A 179 11.53 -32.39 -15.77
N ALA A 180 10.60 -31.43 -15.98
CA ALA A 180 10.49 -30.71 -17.25
C ALA A 180 11.72 -29.83 -17.55
N LEU A 181 12.58 -29.60 -16.56
CA LEU A 181 13.81 -28.82 -16.73
C LEU A 181 15.00 -29.67 -17.18
N ALA A 182 14.96 -31.02 -16.97
CA ALA A 182 16.11 -31.91 -17.14
C ALA A 182 16.62 -31.98 -18.59
N ASP A 183 15.71 -31.91 -19.55
CA ASP A 183 16.04 -32.13 -20.97
C ASP A 183 15.98 -30.80 -21.79
N LEU A 184 16.09 -29.67 -21.11
CA LEU A 184 16.02 -28.38 -21.80
C LEU A 184 17.28 -28.10 -22.61
N PRO A 185 17.16 -27.77 -23.92
CA PRO A 185 18.28 -27.39 -24.74
C PRO A 185 18.94 -26.10 -24.21
N LYS A 186 20.24 -25.94 -24.45
CA LYS A 186 20.90 -24.67 -24.16
C LYS A 186 20.28 -23.56 -24.99
N GLY A 187 19.73 -22.55 -24.33
CA GLY A 187 19.01 -21.45 -24.99
C GLY A 187 18.64 -20.36 -24.04
N ASN A 188 17.96 -19.35 -24.56
CA ASN A 188 17.41 -18.27 -23.76
C ASN A 188 16.01 -18.63 -23.31
N TYR A 189 15.74 -18.40 -22.04
CA TYR A 189 14.45 -18.63 -21.39
C TYR A 189 14.00 -17.35 -20.70
N GLU A 190 12.69 -17.14 -20.61
CA GLU A 190 12.10 -16.02 -19.91
C GLU A 190 11.47 -16.51 -18.61
N LEU A 191 11.99 -16.02 -17.46
CA LEU A 191 11.41 -16.26 -16.15
C LEU A 191 10.46 -15.14 -15.79
N ILE A 192 9.21 -15.46 -15.50
CA ILE A 192 8.15 -14.51 -15.18
C ILE A 192 7.62 -14.80 -13.79
N LEU A 193 7.66 -13.81 -12.91
CA LEU A 193 7.05 -13.85 -11.60
C LEU A 193 5.76 -13.03 -11.64
N THR A 194 4.64 -13.56 -11.13
CA THR A 194 3.35 -12.87 -11.13
C THR A 194 2.80 -12.77 -9.72
N ASP A 195 2.38 -11.58 -9.31
CA ASP A 195 1.75 -11.37 -8.02
C ASP A 195 0.22 -11.42 -8.09
N ILE A 196 -0.42 -11.36 -6.90
CA ILE A 196 -1.89 -11.40 -6.77
C ILE A 196 -2.60 -10.19 -7.41
N SER A 197 -1.90 -9.08 -7.65
CA SER A 197 -2.44 -7.90 -8.33
C SER A 197 -2.35 -8.00 -9.87
N GLY A 198 -1.75 -9.08 -10.38
CA GLY A 198 -1.52 -9.30 -11.81
C GLY A 198 -0.29 -8.58 -12.37
N ILE A 199 0.56 -8.01 -11.52
CA ILE A 199 1.84 -7.45 -11.93
C ILE A 199 2.80 -8.60 -12.22
N ALA A 200 3.52 -8.51 -13.33
CA ALA A 200 4.51 -9.50 -13.72
C ALA A 200 5.90 -8.85 -13.82
N TRP A 201 6.91 -9.55 -13.29
CA TRP A 201 8.33 -9.20 -13.40
C TRP A 201 9.06 -10.25 -14.22
N LYS A 202 10.04 -9.80 -15.00
CA LYS A 202 10.82 -10.65 -15.91
C LYS A 202 12.31 -10.48 -15.65
#